data_3d3f1c5a1b7d239b68abb7fad8941c7a
#
_entry.id   3d3f1c5a1b7d239b68abb7fad8941c7a
#
_cell.length_a   1.000
_cell.length_b   1.000
_cell.length_c   1.000
_cell.angle_alpha   90.00
_cell.angle_beta   90.00
_cell.angle_gamma   90.00
#
_symmetry.space_group_name_H-M   'P 1'
#
loop_
_entity.id
_entity.type
_entity.pdbx_description
1 polymer ?
#
loop_
_entity_poly.entity_id
_entity_poly.type
_entity_poly.pdbx_seq_one_letter_code
_entity_poly.pdbx_strand_id
1 'polypeptide(L)'
;MLGLVTPGASLTCAVTKVPLVARSGERERVGIPWCERGEPSEAPARKGIIVSTQSLGEQTIDLLARLVRLGCVNDLTADSGGEERAADLLEDFFAGLPVLIERITPHPGRTTLVVTVEGSDPRSAGTPLTLLGHTDVVPVDTAKWTRDPFGAQIEDDVMWGRGTVDMLHLTAAMAVVTREVARRAQGGNPPARSLVFVAAADEEARGGLGVPWIGDNKPDAFPWDAALSEMGGAHIRGRRGGDSVVVVVGEKGAAQRRLHIRGDAGHGSVPLGRTSAVERLAQVSAALSAARWPTATDEVWAGFVRAFEFDETTETSLINGTYEGDYSEFGDLAAFAHAISHVTVAQTVARSGGPINVMPSHATLELDIRTLPGIDDDDVDAAITAALGDLAQHVTIERLLSEAATASSIDTDLYRAIEAALTQRYPGASVVPVLFPGGSDLRVARRLGGIGYGFGAVDSGASLGQVYSQLHAHDEHIDLADVRATAEVLHEVVTTYLTHV
;
A
#
# COMPACT_ATOMS: atom_id res chain seq x y z
N MET A 1 -25.90 33.05 39.46
CA MET A 1 -25.10 34.28 39.35
C MET A 1 -24.54 34.35 37.94
N LEU A 2 -24.95 35.42 37.27
CA LEU A 2 -24.57 35.76 35.90
C LEU A 2 -23.09 36.16 35.80
N GLY A 3 -22.49 35.89 34.65
CA GLY A 3 -21.23 36.48 34.22
C GLY A 3 -21.03 36.32 32.72
N LEU A 4 -21.71 37.19 31.96
CA LEU A 4 -21.43 37.46 30.56
C LEU A 4 -20.09 38.20 30.41
N VAL A 5 -19.26 37.81 29.43
CA VAL A 5 -18.29 38.70 28.83
C VAL A 5 -18.32 38.53 27.29
N THR A 6 -18.57 39.65 26.64
CA THR A 6 -18.70 39.87 25.20
C THR A 6 -17.35 40.07 24.50
N PRO A 7 -17.32 40.09 23.15
CA PRO A 7 -16.14 39.89 22.32
C PRO A 7 -15.49 41.20 21.81
N GLY A 8 -14.31 41.08 21.25
CA GLY A 8 -13.81 42.09 20.32
C GLY A 8 -12.36 42.48 20.46
N ALA A 9 -11.54 42.10 19.49
CA ALA A 9 -10.49 42.97 18.95
C ALA A 9 -10.03 42.43 17.59
N SER A 10 -10.42 43.12 16.54
CA SER A 10 -9.88 42.99 15.20
C SER A 10 -8.48 43.65 15.14
N LEU A 11 -7.49 42.96 14.64
CA LEU A 11 -6.21 43.56 14.28
C LEU A 11 -6.12 43.67 12.75
N THR A 12 -6.27 44.89 12.28
CA THR A 12 -5.97 45.32 10.91
C THR A 12 -4.46 45.49 10.76
N CYS A 13 -3.87 44.77 9.84
CA CYS A 13 -2.49 44.96 9.43
C CYS A 13 -2.42 45.94 8.24
N ALA A 14 -1.75 47.07 8.45
CA ALA A 14 -1.56 48.10 7.45
C ALA A 14 -0.41 47.76 6.50
N VAL A 15 -0.69 47.80 5.22
CA VAL A 15 0.29 47.70 4.13
C VAL A 15 0.93 49.07 3.91
N THR A 16 2.24 49.17 4.16
CA THR A 16 3.02 50.37 3.83
C THR A 16 3.70 50.20 2.47
N LYS A 17 3.28 50.97 1.50
CA LYS A 17 3.96 51.14 0.19
C LYS A 17 5.16 52.05 0.35
N VAL A 18 6.32 51.65 -0.18
CA VAL A 18 7.51 52.48 -0.37
C VAL A 18 7.65 52.76 -1.87
N PRO A 19 7.87 54.01 -2.28
CA PRO A 19 7.88 54.40 -3.69
C PRO A 19 9.26 54.20 -4.37
N LEU A 20 9.18 53.79 -5.64
CA LEU A 20 10.33 53.84 -6.59
C LEU A 20 10.75 55.26 -6.87
N VAL A 21 12.05 55.53 -6.76
CA VAL A 21 12.70 56.73 -7.35
C VAL A 21 13.68 56.27 -8.41
N ALA A 22 13.39 56.65 -9.64
CA ALA A 22 14.32 56.56 -10.76
C ALA A 22 15.26 57.78 -10.76
N ARG A 23 16.56 57.60 -10.96
CA ARG A 23 17.44 58.63 -11.46
C ARG A 23 18.36 58.07 -12.54
N SER A 24 18.36 58.84 -13.63
CA SER A 24 19.17 58.74 -14.84
C SER A 24 20.57 59.29 -14.64
N GLY A 25 21.52 58.74 -15.40
CA GLY A 25 22.60 59.61 -15.92
C GLY A 25 24.01 59.09 -15.73
N GLU A 26 24.64 58.98 -16.86
CA GLU A 26 26.06 59.26 -17.21
C GLU A 26 27.01 58.05 -17.33
N ARG A 27 27.54 57.99 -18.57
CA ARG A 27 28.61 57.05 -18.99
C ARG A 27 29.96 57.77 -18.73
N GLU A 28 30.83 57.11 -18.02
CA GLU A 28 32.27 57.40 -18.12
C GLU A 28 33.02 56.15 -18.59
N ARG A 29 33.83 56.38 -19.65
CA ARG A 29 34.81 55.41 -20.18
C ARG A 29 36.08 55.56 -19.40
N VAL A 30 36.54 54.49 -18.76
CA VAL A 30 37.92 54.45 -18.24
C VAL A 30 38.60 53.22 -18.90
N GLY A 31 39.82 53.54 -19.42
CA GLY A 31 40.62 52.65 -20.25
C GLY A 31 41.19 51.44 -19.51
N ILE A 32 41.44 50.42 -20.28
CA ILE A 32 42.03 49.16 -19.87
C ILE A 32 43.56 49.24 -19.97
N PRO A 33 44.32 48.93 -18.91
CA PRO A 33 45.71 48.57 -19.05
C PRO A 33 45.89 47.11 -19.41
N TRP A 34 46.73 46.87 -20.39
CA TRP A 34 47.19 45.52 -20.76
C TRP A 34 48.02 44.94 -19.63
N CYS A 35 47.73 43.76 -19.17
CA CYS A 35 48.57 42.90 -18.34
C CYS A 35 48.75 41.52 -18.97
N GLU A 36 49.96 41.07 -18.83
CA GLU A 36 50.66 39.97 -19.46
C GLU A 36 49.98 38.59 -19.37
N ARG A 37 50.26 37.74 -20.37
CA ARG A 37 49.84 36.33 -20.46
C ARG A 37 50.44 35.55 -19.28
N GLY A 38 49.58 35.14 -18.35
CA GLY A 38 49.83 34.06 -17.44
C GLY A 38 49.55 32.72 -18.12
N GLU A 39 50.36 31.71 -17.82
CA GLU A 39 50.26 30.35 -18.33
C GLU A 39 48.90 29.72 -18.03
N PRO A 40 48.44 28.71 -18.83
CA PRO A 40 47.14 28.09 -18.64
C PRO A 40 47.14 27.31 -17.32
N SER A 41 46.30 27.74 -16.36
CA SER A 41 46.01 26.96 -15.17
C SER A 41 45.31 25.66 -15.57
N GLU A 42 45.81 24.54 -15.11
CA GLU A 42 45.18 23.24 -15.28
C GLU A 42 43.72 23.30 -14.89
N ALA A 43 42.86 22.90 -15.82
CA ALA A 43 41.43 22.72 -15.58
C ALA A 43 41.25 21.69 -14.44
N PRO A 44 40.32 21.92 -13.50
CA PRO A 44 40.06 20.93 -12.46
C PRO A 44 39.66 19.61 -13.10
N ALA A 45 40.38 18.56 -12.73
CA ALA A 45 40.08 17.17 -13.15
C ALA A 45 38.59 16.88 -13.02
N ARG A 46 37.95 16.53 -14.12
CA ARG A 46 36.58 15.98 -14.09
C ARG A 46 36.60 14.85 -13.09
N LYS A 47 35.87 14.98 -11.97
CA LYS A 47 35.59 13.89 -11.07
C LYS A 47 34.92 12.81 -11.92
N GLY A 48 35.66 11.72 -12.18
CA GLY A 48 35.14 10.58 -12.90
C GLY A 48 33.86 10.11 -12.21
N ILE A 49 32.84 9.87 -13.00
CA ILE A 49 31.64 9.20 -12.55
C ILE A 49 32.13 7.85 -12.00
N ILE A 50 32.05 7.64 -10.72
CA ILE A 50 32.27 6.34 -10.10
C ILE A 50 31.07 5.49 -10.55
N VAL A 51 31.24 4.72 -11.61
CA VAL A 51 30.27 3.69 -11.98
C VAL A 51 30.30 2.69 -10.84
N SER A 52 29.21 2.58 -10.09
CA SER A 52 29.06 1.54 -9.07
C SER A 52 29.26 0.19 -9.75
N THR A 53 30.21 -0.59 -9.29
CA THR A 53 30.46 -1.96 -9.77
C THR A 53 29.49 -2.97 -9.15
N GLN A 54 28.64 -2.52 -8.20
CA GLN A 54 27.64 -3.35 -7.54
C GLN A 54 26.45 -3.64 -8.47
N SER A 55 25.93 -4.87 -8.38
CA SER A 55 24.69 -5.28 -9.05
C SER A 55 23.49 -4.48 -8.52
N LEU A 56 22.36 -4.49 -9.23
CA LEU A 56 21.12 -3.88 -8.76
C LEU A 56 20.67 -4.49 -7.43
N GLY A 57 20.80 -5.81 -7.28
CA GLY A 57 20.46 -6.50 -6.04
C GLY A 57 21.29 -6.02 -4.86
N GLU A 58 22.62 -5.91 -5.00
CA GLU A 58 23.49 -5.42 -3.92
C GLU A 58 23.19 -3.95 -3.55
N GLN A 59 22.92 -3.11 -4.53
CA GLN A 59 22.49 -1.73 -4.28
C GLN A 59 21.16 -1.68 -3.51
N THR A 60 20.24 -2.60 -3.82
CA THR A 60 18.94 -2.71 -3.14
C THR A 60 19.11 -3.16 -1.70
N ILE A 61 19.96 -4.16 -1.44
CA ILE A 61 20.27 -4.63 -0.08
C ILE A 61 20.86 -3.50 0.78
N ASP A 62 21.81 -2.74 0.23
CA ASP A 62 22.41 -1.60 0.94
C ASP A 62 21.36 -0.51 1.26
N LEU A 63 20.49 -0.19 0.31
CA LEU A 63 19.45 0.82 0.50
C LEU A 63 18.37 0.32 1.48
N LEU A 64 17.93 -0.94 1.35
CA LEU A 64 17.00 -1.57 2.28
C LEU A 64 17.51 -1.48 3.72
N ALA A 65 18.76 -1.88 3.96
CA ALA A 65 19.35 -1.81 5.30
C ALA A 65 19.37 -0.38 5.87
N ARG A 66 19.54 0.63 5.02
CA ARG A 66 19.47 2.05 5.43
C ARG A 66 18.05 2.46 5.77
N LEU A 67 17.05 2.08 4.97
CA LEU A 67 15.64 2.38 5.19
C LEU A 67 15.13 1.73 6.49
N VAL A 68 15.40 0.44 6.71
CA VAL A 68 15.04 -0.27 7.95
C VAL A 68 15.58 0.45 9.19
N ARG A 69 16.85 0.91 9.16
CA ARG A 69 17.48 1.62 10.28
C ARG A 69 16.88 2.98 10.59
N LEU A 70 16.10 3.57 9.68
CA LEU A 70 15.39 4.81 9.97
C LEU A 70 14.25 4.59 10.97
N GLY A 71 13.61 3.42 10.96
CA GLY A 71 12.52 3.10 11.87
C GLY A 71 11.38 4.12 11.79
N CYS A 72 10.85 4.34 10.58
CA CYS A 72 9.71 5.24 10.36
C CYS A 72 8.41 4.60 10.85
N VAL A 73 8.30 4.42 12.17
CA VAL A 73 7.17 3.72 12.81
C VAL A 73 5.93 4.61 12.80
N ASN A 74 4.87 4.13 12.17
CA ASN A 74 3.55 4.73 12.17
C ASN A 74 2.67 4.10 13.26
N ASP A 75 2.35 4.85 14.30
CA ASP A 75 1.52 4.40 15.44
C ASP A 75 0.07 4.88 15.32
N LEU A 76 -0.38 5.23 14.13
CA LEU A 76 -1.69 5.78 13.79
C LEU A 76 -1.91 7.22 14.27
N THR A 77 -0.90 7.90 14.79
CA THR A 77 -0.97 9.33 15.13
C THR A 77 -0.33 10.19 14.03
N ALA A 78 -0.81 11.40 13.85
CA ALA A 78 -0.28 12.31 12.83
C ALA A 78 1.20 12.67 13.05
N ASP A 79 1.64 12.69 14.31
CA ASP A 79 3.00 13.07 14.71
C ASP A 79 4.00 11.90 14.70
N SER A 80 3.56 10.67 14.36
CA SER A 80 4.41 9.48 14.22
C SER A 80 4.95 9.30 12.79
N GLY A 81 5.57 8.18 12.47
CA GLY A 81 6.15 7.86 11.15
C GLY A 81 7.50 8.56 10.93
N GLY A 82 7.48 9.85 10.63
CA GLY A 82 8.67 10.64 10.38
C GLY A 82 9.35 10.26 9.06
N GLU A 83 8.56 9.99 8.02
CA GLU A 83 8.97 9.59 6.68
C GLU A 83 9.78 10.68 5.96
N GLU A 84 9.78 11.91 6.49
CA GLU A 84 10.72 12.95 6.04
C GLU A 84 12.16 12.45 6.04
N ARG A 85 12.57 11.61 7.01
CA ARG A 85 13.91 11.01 7.06
C ARG A 85 14.16 10.04 5.90
N ALA A 86 13.15 9.28 5.48
CA ALA A 86 13.23 8.42 4.31
C ALA A 86 13.26 9.25 3.02
N ALA A 87 12.48 10.33 2.95
CA ALA A 87 12.50 11.28 1.84
C ALA A 87 13.89 11.94 1.70
N ASP A 88 14.52 12.38 2.81
CA ASP A 88 15.89 12.95 2.80
C ASP A 88 16.91 11.94 2.27
N LEU A 89 16.86 10.70 2.78
CA LEU A 89 17.74 9.62 2.37
C LEU A 89 17.62 9.33 0.87
N LEU A 90 16.39 9.28 0.36
CA LEU A 90 16.09 8.96 -1.03
C LEU A 90 16.41 10.12 -1.96
N GLU A 91 16.17 11.36 -1.56
CA GLU A 91 16.59 12.55 -2.33
C GLU A 91 18.11 12.58 -2.51
N ASP A 92 18.86 12.34 -1.43
CA ASP A 92 20.32 12.21 -1.51
C ASP A 92 20.76 11.05 -2.43
N PHE A 93 19.98 9.96 -2.46
CA PHE A 93 20.25 8.79 -3.30
C PHE A 93 20.14 9.12 -4.80
N PHE A 94 19.33 10.10 -5.19
CA PHE A 94 19.16 10.59 -6.56
C PHE A 94 20.04 11.81 -6.91
N ALA A 95 20.82 12.31 -5.96
CA ALA A 95 21.61 13.52 -6.17
C ALA A 95 22.51 13.46 -7.41
N GLY A 96 22.46 14.52 -8.23
CA GLY A 96 23.26 14.67 -9.45
C GLY A 96 22.76 13.91 -10.68
N LEU A 97 21.59 13.29 -10.61
CA LEU A 97 20.92 12.66 -11.74
C LEU A 97 19.87 13.60 -12.37
N PRO A 98 19.52 13.40 -13.66
CA PRO A 98 18.51 14.19 -14.35
C PRO A 98 17.10 13.73 -13.98
N VAL A 99 16.67 14.04 -12.77
CA VAL A 99 15.34 13.71 -12.25
C VAL A 99 14.65 14.97 -11.75
N LEU A 100 13.32 15.00 -11.82
CA LEU A 100 12.51 15.99 -11.13
C LEU A 100 12.12 15.41 -9.77
N ILE A 101 12.25 16.22 -8.72
CA ILE A 101 11.91 15.80 -7.36
C ILE A 101 10.86 16.75 -6.80
N GLU A 102 9.78 16.19 -6.27
CA GLU A 102 8.75 16.92 -5.52
C GLU A 102 8.57 16.27 -4.14
N ARG A 103 8.42 17.11 -3.11
CA ARG A 103 8.03 16.70 -1.76
C ARG A 103 6.60 17.12 -1.48
N ILE A 104 5.78 16.20 -1.05
CA ILE A 104 4.40 16.45 -0.65
C ILE A 104 4.29 16.17 0.83
N THR A 105 4.07 17.21 1.63
CA THR A 105 4.08 17.15 3.10
C THR A 105 2.76 17.70 3.64
N PRO A 106 1.70 16.88 3.71
CA PRO A 106 0.41 17.30 4.26
C PRO A 106 0.47 17.67 5.74
N HIS A 107 1.37 17.03 6.49
CA HIS A 107 1.63 17.25 7.91
C HIS A 107 3.15 17.20 8.17
N PRO A 108 3.69 17.99 9.12
CA PRO A 108 5.11 17.94 9.46
C PRO A 108 5.58 16.51 9.76
N GLY A 109 6.69 16.09 9.14
CA GLY A 109 7.23 14.74 9.25
C GLY A 109 6.59 13.69 8.34
N ARG A 110 5.39 13.92 7.80
CA ARG A 110 4.68 13.05 6.85
C ARG A 110 4.98 13.50 5.43
N THR A 111 6.08 13.02 4.87
CA THR A 111 6.57 13.48 3.55
C THR A 111 6.59 12.32 2.56
N THR A 112 5.79 12.44 1.52
CA THR A 112 5.89 11.62 0.31
C THR A 112 6.87 12.27 -0.66
N LEU A 113 7.84 11.50 -1.14
CA LEU A 113 8.81 11.93 -2.16
C LEU A 113 8.38 11.40 -3.53
N VAL A 114 8.29 12.27 -4.51
CA VAL A 114 8.01 11.93 -5.91
C VAL A 114 9.26 12.21 -6.74
N VAL A 115 9.76 11.19 -7.45
CA VAL A 115 10.95 11.28 -8.31
C VAL A 115 10.56 10.89 -9.73
N THR A 116 10.69 11.81 -10.68
CA THR A 116 10.34 11.62 -12.08
C THR A 116 11.56 11.56 -12.98
N VAL A 117 11.69 10.49 -13.75
CA VAL A 117 12.56 10.40 -14.92
C VAL A 117 11.72 10.67 -16.15
N GLU A 118 11.94 11.80 -16.82
CA GLU A 118 11.17 12.18 -17.99
C GLU A 118 11.47 11.27 -19.18
N GLY A 119 10.41 10.86 -19.88
CA GLY A 119 10.51 10.13 -21.15
C GLY A 119 10.98 11.04 -22.28
N SER A 120 11.57 10.43 -23.30
CA SER A 120 12.02 11.14 -24.52
C SER A 120 10.88 11.70 -25.35
N ASP A 121 9.71 11.09 -25.28
CA ASP A 121 8.48 11.51 -25.96
C ASP A 121 7.24 11.31 -25.06
N PRO A 122 7.08 12.14 -24.02
CA PRO A 122 6.00 11.96 -23.05
C PRO A 122 4.59 12.12 -23.63
N ARG A 123 4.46 12.61 -24.88
CA ARG A 123 3.15 12.85 -25.52
C ARG A 123 2.71 11.74 -26.45
N SER A 124 3.60 10.97 -27.03
CA SER A 124 3.31 9.92 -28.01
C SER A 124 3.73 8.52 -27.56
N ALA A 125 4.58 8.40 -26.55
CA ALA A 125 5.13 7.13 -26.10
C ALA A 125 4.19 6.24 -25.27
N GLY A 126 2.97 6.71 -24.99
CA GLY A 126 1.98 5.95 -24.21
C GLY A 126 2.00 6.25 -22.70
N THR A 127 1.38 5.40 -21.92
CA THR A 127 1.12 5.59 -20.48
C THR A 127 2.40 5.56 -19.65
N PRO A 128 2.67 6.57 -18.81
CA PRO A 128 3.77 6.53 -17.83
C PRO A 128 3.63 5.37 -16.84
N LEU A 129 4.73 4.96 -16.21
CA LEU A 129 4.72 3.97 -15.13
C LEU A 129 5.01 4.65 -13.81
N THR A 130 4.17 4.40 -12.81
CA THR A 130 4.39 4.79 -11.41
C THR A 130 4.79 3.57 -10.58
N LEU A 131 5.94 3.66 -9.91
CA LEU A 131 6.38 2.72 -8.90
C LEU A 131 6.02 3.31 -7.54
N LEU A 132 5.09 2.69 -6.84
CA LEU A 132 4.49 3.21 -5.61
C LEU A 132 4.88 2.34 -4.43
N GLY A 133 5.78 2.83 -3.57
CA GLY A 133 6.23 2.11 -2.39
C GLY A 133 6.13 2.99 -1.15
N HIS A 134 5.65 2.45 -0.02
CA HIS A 134 5.61 3.19 1.23
C HIS A 134 6.93 3.10 2.01
N THR A 135 7.10 4.01 2.95
CA THR A 135 8.33 4.17 3.75
C THR A 135 8.08 4.11 5.26
N ASP A 136 6.84 4.15 5.68
CA ASP A 136 6.44 3.86 7.06
C ASP A 136 6.33 2.35 7.31
N VAL A 137 6.31 2.00 8.58
CA VAL A 137 6.20 0.61 9.05
C VAL A 137 5.34 0.56 10.32
N VAL A 138 4.66 -0.56 10.57
CA VAL A 138 3.86 -0.74 11.79
C VAL A 138 4.71 -0.79 13.06
N PRO A 139 4.10 -0.50 14.25
CA PRO A 139 4.77 -0.60 15.54
C PRO A 139 5.34 -1.98 15.85
N VAL A 140 6.34 -2.02 16.72
CA VAL A 140 6.97 -3.23 17.21
C VAL A 140 6.82 -3.37 18.72
N ASP A 141 6.60 -4.61 19.19
CA ASP A 141 6.76 -4.98 20.58
C ASP A 141 8.16 -5.57 20.76
N THR A 142 9.13 -4.72 21.07
CA THR A 142 10.55 -5.12 21.16
C THR A 142 10.82 -6.27 22.14
N ALA A 143 9.93 -6.50 23.12
CA ALA A 143 10.08 -7.62 24.04
C ALA A 143 9.82 -9.00 23.40
N LYS A 144 9.19 -9.01 22.24
CA LYS A 144 8.90 -10.24 21.47
C LYS A 144 9.82 -10.47 20.29
N TRP A 145 10.73 -9.53 20.00
CA TRP A 145 11.70 -9.66 18.94
C TRP A 145 12.97 -10.33 19.49
N THR A 146 13.51 -11.28 18.73
CA THR A 146 14.76 -11.96 19.08
C THR A 146 15.99 -11.17 18.66
N ARG A 147 15.83 -10.19 17.75
CA ARG A 147 16.84 -9.27 17.24
C ARG A 147 16.36 -7.83 17.32
N ASP A 148 17.25 -6.86 17.11
CA ASP A 148 16.87 -5.46 16.97
C ASP A 148 16.00 -5.28 15.72
N PRO A 149 14.70 -4.89 15.84
CA PRO A 149 13.80 -4.75 14.70
C PRO A 149 14.23 -3.66 13.70
N PHE A 150 15.11 -2.75 14.10
CA PHE A 150 15.65 -1.69 13.25
C PHE A 150 17.17 -1.81 13.00
N GLY A 151 17.77 -2.92 13.39
CA GLY A 151 19.19 -3.19 13.20
C GLY A 151 19.59 -3.51 11.76
N ALA A 152 18.64 -3.99 10.94
CA ALA A 152 18.90 -4.56 9.61
C ALA A 152 20.08 -5.55 9.66
N GLN A 153 20.03 -6.47 10.60
CA GLN A 153 21.07 -7.45 10.83
C GLN A 153 20.99 -8.53 9.75
N ILE A 154 22.12 -8.87 9.14
CA ILE A 154 22.20 -9.93 8.13
C ILE A 154 22.90 -11.13 8.77
N GLU A 155 22.24 -12.29 8.75
CA GLU A 155 22.75 -13.58 9.19
C GLU A 155 22.34 -14.64 8.18
N ASP A 156 23.25 -15.47 7.74
CA ASP A 156 23.01 -16.58 6.80
C ASP A 156 22.23 -16.17 5.54
N ASP A 157 22.59 -15.03 4.92
CA ASP A 157 21.92 -14.44 3.76
C ASP A 157 20.45 -14.01 4.00
N VAL A 158 20.05 -13.81 5.24
CA VAL A 158 18.75 -13.31 5.65
C VAL A 158 18.91 -11.95 6.35
N MET A 159 18.15 -10.94 5.92
CA MET A 159 18.08 -9.65 6.61
C MET A 159 16.86 -9.61 7.54
N TRP A 160 17.12 -9.33 8.81
CA TRP A 160 16.13 -9.23 9.88
C TRP A 160 15.77 -7.77 10.14
N GLY A 161 14.48 -7.45 10.17
CA GLY A 161 14.04 -6.09 10.50
C GLY A 161 12.59 -5.82 10.11
N ARG A 162 11.94 -4.94 10.85
CA ARG A 162 10.60 -4.44 10.53
C ARG A 162 10.61 -3.68 9.21
N GLY A 163 9.71 -4.02 8.30
CA GLY A 163 9.61 -3.46 6.96
C GLY A 163 10.44 -4.20 5.92
N THR A 164 11.18 -5.27 6.28
CA THR A 164 11.95 -6.05 5.30
C THR A 164 11.07 -6.76 4.30
N VAL A 165 9.87 -7.16 4.67
CA VAL A 165 8.85 -7.76 3.80
C VAL A 165 7.78 -6.74 3.42
N ASP A 166 7.32 -5.94 4.35
CA ASP A 166 6.25 -4.95 4.20
C ASP A 166 6.78 -3.53 4.44
N MET A 167 7.10 -2.76 3.36
CA MET A 167 7.46 -3.16 1.98
C MET A 167 8.81 -2.55 1.57
N LEU A 168 9.70 -2.22 2.56
CA LEU A 168 10.93 -1.44 2.29
C LEU A 168 11.87 -2.11 1.29
N HIS A 169 11.87 -3.46 1.17
CA HIS A 169 12.69 -4.15 0.16
C HIS A 169 12.25 -3.75 -1.25
N LEU A 170 10.94 -3.68 -1.49
CA LEU A 170 10.41 -3.30 -2.79
C LEU A 170 10.57 -1.79 -3.02
N THR A 171 10.35 -0.95 -2.01
CA THR A 171 10.63 0.49 -2.06
C THR A 171 12.10 0.76 -2.42
N ALA A 172 13.04 0.01 -1.83
CA ALA A 172 14.46 0.08 -2.17
C ALA A 172 14.74 -0.38 -3.62
N ALA A 173 14.12 -1.48 -4.07
CA ALA A 173 14.24 -1.97 -5.44
C ALA A 173 13.70 -0.94 -6.44
N MET A 174 12.54 -0.34 -6.18
CA MET A 174 11.94 0.73 -6.99
C MET A 174 12.87 1.94 -7.12
N ALA A 175 13.45 2.39 -6.02
CA ALA A 175 14.41 3.50 -6.02
C ALA A 175 15.68 3.15 -6.83
N VAL A 176 16.24 1.95 -6.65
CA VAL A 176 17.44 1.50 -7.37
C VAL A 176 17.19 1.38 -8.87
N VAL A 177 16.06 0.80 -9.28
CA VAL A 177 15.68 0.67 -10.70
C VAL A 177 15.44 2.06 -11.31
N THR A 178 14.74 2.95 -10.62
CA THR A 178 14.52 4.33 -11.08
C THR A 178 15.85 5.07 -11.26
N ARG A 179 16.79 4.88 -10.31
CA ARG A 179 18.14 5.45 -10.42
C ARG A 179 18.90 4.93 -11.64
N GLU A 180 18.78 3.64 -11.96
CA GLU A 180 19.41 3.07 -13.14
C GLU A 180 18.83 3.65 -14.44
N VAL A 181 17.49 3.81 -14.53
CA VAL A 181 16.83 4.48 -15.66
C VAL A 181 17.32 5.94 -15.79
N ALA A 182 17.43 6.67 -14.68
CA ALA A 182 17.95 8.05 -14.68
C ALA A 182 19.42 8.12 -15.14
N ARG A 183 20.26 7.15 -14.77
CA ARG A 183 21.66 7.05 -15.24
C ARG A 183 21.74 6.81 -16.75
N ARG A 184 20.86 5.95 -17.29
CA ARG A 184 20.78 5.72 -18.75
C ARG A 184 20.35 7.00 -19.46
N ALA A 185 19.38 7.73 -18.91
CA ALA A 185 18.96 9.03 -19.44
C ALA A 185 20.11 10.05 -19.42
N GLN A 186 20.90 10.11 -18.35
CA GLN A 186 22.11 10.96 -18.24
C GLN A 186 23.15 10.58 -19.30
N GLY A 187 23.27 9.31 -19.64
CA GLY A 187 24.13 8.79 -20.71
C GLY A 187 23.61 9.04 -22.14
N GLY A 188 22.47 9.73 -22.30
CA GLY A 188 21.88 10.06 -23.59
C GLY A 188 20.90 8.98 -24.12
N ASN A 189 20.46 8.06 -23.27
CA ASN A 189 19.48 7.03 -23.61
C ASN A 189 18.28 7.10 -22.62
N PRO A 190 17.45 8.15 -22.71
CA PRO A 190 16.26 8.29 -21.88
C PRO A 190 15.20 7.21 -22.25
N PRO A 191 14.31 6.82 -21.33
CA PRO A 191 13.21 5.93 -21.62
C PRO A 191 12.23 6.59 -22.61
N ALA A 192 11.44 5.80 -23.35
CA ALA A 192 10.42 6.37 -24.22
C ALA A 192 9.29 7.01 -23.39
N ARG A 193 8.76 6.27 -22.40
CA ARG A 193 7.73 6.72 -21.45
C ARG A 193 8.37 7.23 -20.17
N SER A 194 7.71 8.16 -19.48
CA SER A 194 8.19 8.61 -18.17
C SER A 194 8.06 7.52 -17.11
N LEU A 195 9.03 7.49 -16.19
CA LEU A 195 9.02 6.66 -14.99
C LEU A 195 8.90 7.55 -13.76
N VAL A 196 7.95 7.25 -12.88
CA VAL A 196 7.78 7.97 -11.62
C VAL A 196 7.96 6.99 -10.47
N PHE A 197 8.81 7.33 -9.52
CA PHE A 197 8.94 6.63 -8.25
C PHE A 197 8.32 7.50 -7.15
N VAL A 198 7.42 6.92 -6.38
CA VAL A 198 6.75 7.55 -5.25
C VAL A 198 7.12 6.79 -3.99
N ALA A 199 7.85 7.45 -3.11
CA ALA A 199 8.14 6.96 -1.77
C ALA A 199 7.08 7.53 -0.82
N ALA A 200 6.01 6.79 -0.63
CA ALA A 200 4.81 7.22 0.06
C ALA A 200 4.98 7.25 1.58
N ALA A 201 4.31 8.20 2.21
CA ALA A 201 4.13 8.26 3.65
C ALA A 201 2.75 7.70 4.05
N ASP A 202 2.61 7.26 5.30
CA ASP A 202 1.33 7.02 5.98
C ASP A 202 0.46 5.89 5.41
N GLU A 203 1.02 4.93 4.69
CA GLU A 203 0.24 3.80 4.14
C GLU A 203 -0.35 2.95 5.26
N GLU A 204 0.46 2.56 6.25
CA GLU A 204 0.13 1.69 7.37
C GLU A 204 -1.00 2.23 8.28
N ALA A 205 -1.25 3.54 8.22
CA ALA A 205 -2.37 4.21 8.88
C ALA A 205 -3.51 4.57 7.90
N ARG A 206 -3.66 3.83 6.80
CA ARG A 206 -4.64 4.04 5.72
C ARG A 206 -4.42 5.31 4.90
N GLY A 207 -3.26 5.92 4.96
CA GLY A 207 -2.81 6.99 4.08
C GLY A 207 -3.58 8.31 4.19
N GLY A 208 -4.20 8.60 5.34
CA GLY A 208 -4.91 9.86 5.55
C GLY A 208 -4.02 11.10 5.38
N LEU A 209 -2.70 10.94 5.46
CA LEU A 209 -1.66 11.94 5.22
C LEU A 209 -0.69 11.50 4.10
N GLY A 210 -1.02 10.44 3.38
CA GLY A 210 -0.22 9.84 2.31
C GLY A 210 -0.91 9.86 0.95
N VAL A 211 -0.86 8.72 0.24
CA VAL A 211 -1.36 8.58 -1.14
C VAL A 211 -2.86 8.86 -1.28
N PRO A 212 -3.77 8.39 -0.41
CA PRO A 212 -5.16 8.78 -0.44
C PRO A 212 -5.38 10.28 -0.34
N TRP A 213 -4.63 10.97 0.56
CA TRP A 213 -4.68 12.42 0.66
C TRP A 213 -4.22 13.11 -0.64
N ILE A 214 -3.16 12.59 -1.26
CA ILE A 214 -2.63 13.11 -2.54
C ILE A 214 -3.68 12.93 -3.64
N GLY A 215 -4.28 11.75 -3.75
CA GLY A 215 -5.33 11.49 -4.73
C GLY A 215 -6.55 12.42 -4.61
N ASP A 216 -6.89 12.82 -3.38
CA ASP A 216 -8.03 13.71 -3.13
C ASP A 216 -7.69 15.21 -3.26
N ASN A 217 -6.46 15.63 -2.95
CA ASN A 217 -6.09 17.04 -2.85
C ASN A 217 -5.11 17.51 -3.93
N LYS A 218 -4.32 16.59 -4.52
CA LYS A 218 -3.32 16.86 -5.55
C LYS A 218 -3.30 15.74 -6.60
N PRO A 219 -4.42 15.43 -7.27
CA PRO A 219 -4.50 14.30 -8.20
C PRO A 219 -3.52 14.40 -9.37
N ASP A 220 -3.03 15.60 -9.69
CA ASP A 220 -2.06 15.85 -10.76
C ASP A 220 -0.60 15.75 -10.30
N ALA A 221 -0.32 15.35 -9.05
CA ALA A 221 1.04 15.29 -8.52
C ALA A 221 1.91 14.25 -9.24
N PHE A 222 1.32 13.16 -9.67
CA PHE A 222 1.95 12.12 -10.49
C PHE A 222 0.90 11.31 -11.26
N PRO A 223 1.28 10.58 -12.34
CA PRO A 223 0.33 9.79 -13.14
C PRO A 223 -0.17 8.57 -12.35
N TRP A 224 -1.46 8.32 -12.45
CA TRP A 224 -2.15 7.18 -11.82
C TRP A 224 -2.48 6.05 -12.80
N ASP A 225 -2.26 6.28 -14.09
CA ASP A 225 -2.75 5.41 -15.17
C ASP A 225 -2.24 3.98 -15.09
N ALA A 226 -0.96 3.78 -14.72
CA ALA A 226 -0.35 2.47 -14.56
C ALA A 226 0.61 2.49 -13.37
N ALA A 227 0.36 1.61 -12.38
CA ALA A 227 1.14 1.57 -11.14
C ALA A 227 1.56 0.15 -10.76
N LEU A 228 2.75 0.04 -10.16
CA LEU A 228 3.21 -1.15 -9.44
C LEU A 228 3.40 -0.80 -7.97
N SER A 229 2.99 -1.71 -7.09
CA SER A 229 3.22 -1.63 -5.66
C SER A 229 3.47 -3.03 -5.09
N GLU A 230 3.16 -3.22 -3.83
CA GLU A 230 3.46 -4.36 -3.00
C GLU A 230 2.60 -5.61 -3.26
N MET A 231 3.01 -6.71 -2.63
CA MET A 231 2.27 -7.97 -2.52
C MET A 231 2.18 -8.80 -3.79
N GLY A 232 3.33 -9.30 -4.28
CA GLY A 232 3.39 -10.23 -5.40
C GLY A 232 4.64 -11.10 -5.36
N GLY A 233 4.80 -11.96 -6.36
CA GLY A 233 5.99 -12.77 -6.60
C GLY A 233 6.14 -14.03 -5.74
N ALA A 234 5.31 -14.25 -4.74
CA ALA A 234 5.34 -15.45 -3.92
C ALA A 234 4.77 -16.67 -4.67
N HIS A 235 5.13 -17.88 -4.19
CA HIS A 235 4.79 -19.11 -4.87
C HIS A 235 3.59 -19.83 -4.25
N ILE A 236 2.79 -20.45 -5.13
CA ILE A 236 1.81 -21.48 -4.76
C ILE A 236 2.30 -22.81 -5.31
N ARG A 237 2.49 -23.80 -4.44
CA ARG A 237 2.91 -25.16 -4.83
C ARG A 237 1.68 -26.03 -4.99
N GLY A 238 1.41 -26.42 -6.23
CA GLY A 238 0.31 -27.31 -6.56
C GLY A 238 0.52 -28.74 -5.99
N ARG A 239 -0.56 -29.42 -5.69
CA ARG A 239 -0.56 -30.77 -5.09
C ARG A 239 0.05 -31.85 -5.98
N ARG A 240 0.09 -31.60 -7.30
CA ARG A 240 0.68 -32.53 -8.31
C ARG A 240 2.07 -32.09 -8.74
N GLY A 241 2.63 -31.07 -8.10
CA GLY A 241 3.98 -30.57 -8.33
C GLY A 241 4.06 -29.39 -9.29
N GLY A 242 2.93 -28.80 -9.67
CA GLY A 242 2.89 -27.52 -10.37
C GLY A 242 3.41 -26.40 -9.50
N ASP A 243 3.90 -25.35 -10.14
CA ASP A 243 4.34 -24.12 -9.51
C ASP A 243 3.60 -22.93 -10.11
N SER A 244 3.24 -21.97 -9.27
CA SER A 244 2.58 -20.74 -9.71
C SER A 244 3.14 -19.55 -8.95
N VAL A 245 3.33 -18.43 -9.64
CA VAL A 245 3.78 -17.17 -9.05
C VAL A 245 2.62 -16.18 -9.06
N VAL A 246 2.34 -15.56 -7.93
CA VAL A 246 1.18 -14.68 -7.79
C VAL A 246 1.49 -13.25 -8.20
N VAL A 247 0.51 -12.61 -8.85
CA VAL A 247 0.44 -11.17 -9.11
C VAL A 247 -0.86 -10.66 -8.49
N VAL A 248 -0.77 -9.71 -7.56
CA VAL A 248 -1.97 -9.12 -6.95
C VAL A 248 -2.59 -8.14 -7.94
N VAL A 249 -3.81 -8.43 -8.37
CA VAL A 249 -4.54 -7.63 -9.36
C VAL A 249 -5.64 -6.78 -8.74
N GLY A 250 -5.95 -6.99 -7.48
CA GLY A 250 -7.03 -6.29 -6.78
C GLY A 250 -6.95 -6.52 -5.28
N GLU A 251 -7.79 -5.80 -4.56
CA GLU A 251 -7.86 -5.83 -3.11
C GLU A 251 -9.29 -5.70 -2.62
N LYS A 252 -9.54 -6.24 -1.42
CA LYS A 252 -10.85 -6.15 -0.78
C LYS A 252 -11.14 -4.72 -0.35
N GLY A 253 -12.42 -4.36 -0.37
CA GLY A 253 -12.92 -3.12 0.23
C GLY A 253 -13.08 -3.25 1.74
N ALA A 254 -13.34 -2.12 2.40
CA ALA A 254 -13.67 -2.04 3.80
C ALA A 254 -15.04 -1.37 3.99
N ALA A 255 -15.98 -2.07 4.61
CA ALA A 255 -17.34 -1.61 4.86
C ALA A 255 -17.66 -1.73 6.36
N GLN A 256 -16.99 -0.93 7.19
CA GLN A 256 -17.16 -1.02 8.65
C GLN A 256 -18.54 -0.50 9.06
N ARG A 257 -19.20 -1.24 9.92
CA ARG A 257 -20.56 -0.93 10.41
C ARG A 257 -20.62 -0.93 11.93
N ARG A 258 -21.48 -0.05 12.46
CA ARG A 258 -21.96 -0.14 13.84
C ARG A 258 -23.44 -0.44 13.83
N LEU A 259 -23.82 -1.53 14.49
CA LEU A 259 -25.20 -1.90 14.69
C LEU A 259 -25.68 -1.32 16.02
N HIS A 260 -26.71 -0.47 15.98
CA HIS A 260 -27.39 0.03 17.15
C HIS A 260 -28.58 -0.90 17.45
N ILE A 261 -28.53 -1.56 18.59
CA ILE A 261 -29.47 -2.62 18.96
C ILE A 261 -30.37 -2.12 20.09
N ARG A 262 -31.68 -2.14 19.86
CA ARG A 262 -32.68 -1.71 20.83
C ARG A 262 -33.22 -2.90 21.62
N GLY A 263 -33.34 -2.75 22.94
CA GLY A 263 -33.95 -3.68 23.88
C GLY A 263 -34.99 -3.01 24.77
N ASP A 264 -35.63 -3.81 25.59
CA ASP A 264 -36.60 -3.33 26.56
C ASP A 264 -35.90 -2.87 27.84
N ALA A 265 -36.18 -1.64 28.30
CA ALA A 265 -35.73 -1.15 29.58
C ALA A 265 -36.56 -1.75 30.72
N GLY A 266 -35.94 -1.91 31.88
CA GLY A 266 -36.66 -2.37 33.04
C GLY A 266 -35.80 -2.55 34.29
N HIS A 267 -36.47 -2.88 35.40
CA HIS A 267 -35.78 -3.26 36.63
C HIS A 267 -35.35 -4.75 36.52
N GLY A 268 -34.10 -5.06 36.83
CA GLY A 268 -33.53 -6.41 36.66
C GLY A 268 -34.23 -7.52 37.47
N SER A 269 -34.99 -7.15 38.50
CA SER A 269 -35.79 -8.12 39.29
C SER A 269 -37.14 -8.50 38.65
N VAL A 270 -37.58 -7.80 37.58
CA VAL A 270 -38.85 -8.03 36.91
C VAL A 270 -38.66 -8.21 35.38
N PRO A 271 -37.92 -9.26 34.93
CA PRO A 271 -37.56 -9.38 33.52
C PRO A 271 -38.66 -10.04 32.65
N LEU A 272 -39.72 -10.61 33.23
CA LEU A 272 -40.75 -11.37 32.50
C LEU A 272 -41.37 -10.51 31.39
N GLY A 273 -41.40 -11.07 30.14
CA GLY A 273 -41.98 -10.44 28.96
C GLY A 273 -41.17 -9.32 28.38
N ARG A 274 -39.92 -9.18 28.75
CA ARG A 274 -38.98 -8.17 28.25
C ARG A 274 -37.73 -8.85 27.71
N THR A 275 -37.15 -8.29 26.64
CA THR A 275 -35.87 -8.69 26.07
C THR A 275 -34.89 -7.52 26.16
N SER A 276 -33.90 -7.61 27.02
CA SER A 276 -32.89 -6.54 27.17
C SER A 276 -32.03 -6.37 25.91
N ALA A 277 -31.38 -5.23 25.78
CA ALA A 277 -30.46 -5.03 24.67
C ALA A 277 -29.25 -5.98 24.72
N VAL A 278 -28.84 -6.48 25.90
CA VAL A 278 -27.79 -7.52 26.05
C VAL A 278 -28.25 -8.84 25.45
N GLU A 279 -29.49 -9.26 25.72
CA GLU A 279 -30.04 -10.50 25.12
C GLU A 279 -30.17 -10.40 23.60
N ARG A 280 -30.66 -9.24 23.10
CA ARG A 280 -30.72 -9.02 21.64
C ARG A 280 -29.35 -8.93 20.99
N LEU A 281 -28.36 -8.33 21.63
CA LEU A 281 -26.97 -8.33 21.15
C LEU A 281 -26.46 -9.77 20.96
N ALA A 282 -26.70 -10.65 21.92
CA ALA A 282 -26.32 -12.06 21.78
C ALA A 282 -27.03 -12.76 20.62
N GLN A 283 -28.34 -12.49 20.40
CA GLN A 283 -29.10 -13.03 19.29
C GLN A 283 -28.60 -12.50 17.92
N VAL A 284 -28.34 -11.19 17.83
CA VAL A 284 -27.76 -10.53 16.65
C VAL A 284 -26.39 -11.10 16.33
N SER A 285 -25.51 -11.22 17.32
CA SER A 285 -24.17 -11.80 17.15
C SER A 285 -24.23 -13.24 16.64
N ALA A 286 -25.11 -14.08 17.19
CA ALA A 286 -25.31 -15.46 16.76
C ALA A 286 -25.87 -15.54 15.32
N ALA A 287 -26.82 -14.67 14.97
CA ALA A 287 -27.39 -14.62 13.62
C ALA A 287 -26.34 -14.26 12.57
N LEU A 288 -25.52 -13.25 12.84
CA LEU A 288 -24.43 -12.85 11.94
C LEU A 288 -23.37 -13.95 11.79
N SER A 289 -23.05 -14.66 12.87
CA SER A 289 -22.08 -15.79 12.85
C SER A 289 -22.59 -17.00 12.06
N ALA A 290 -23.90 -17.20 11.99
CA ALA A 290 -24.53 -18.29 11.26
C ALA A 290 -24.85 -17.91 9.79
N ALA A 291 -24.71 -16.65 9.43
CA ALA A 291 -25.06 -16.16 8.11
C ALA A 291 -24.09 -16.68 7.03
N ARG A 292 -24.61 -16.87 5.83
CA ARG A 292 -23.80 -17.09 4.63
C ARG A 292 -23.60 -15.75 3.93
N TRP A 293 -22.34 -15.42 3.70
CA TRP A 293 -21.94 -14.17 3.06
C TRP A 293 -21.64 -14.42 1.57
N PRO A 294 -21.74 -13.38 0.70
CA PRO A 294 -21.42 -13.51 -0.72
C PRO A 294 -20.03 -14.08 -0.97
N THR A 295 -19.90 -14.91 -2.01
CA THR A 295 -18.65 -15.59 -2.40
C THR A 295 -18.20 -15.16 -3.79
N ALA A 296 -16.87 -15.17 -4.02
CA ALA A 296 -16.28 -14.94 -5.34
C ALA A 296 -16.53 -16.16 -6.24
N THR A 297 -16.83 -15.88 -7.51
CA THR A 297 -17.00 -16.88 -8.58
C THR A 297 -16.38 -16.38 -9.90
N ASP A 298 -15.49 -15.40 -9.82
CA ASP A 298 -14.83 -14.81 -10.97
C ASP A 298 -13.58 -15.59 -11.41
N GLU A 299 -12.99 -15.21 -12.54
CA GLU A 299 -11.82 -15.89 -13.10
C GLU A 299 -10.53 -15.67 -12.26
N VAL A 300 -10.44 -14.62 -11.43
CA VAL A 300 -9.31 -14.41 -10.53
C VAL A 300 -9.34 -15.49 -9.44
N TRP A 301 -10.49 -15.70 -8.80
CA TRP A 301 -10.68 -16.78 -7.85
C TRP A 301 -10.48 -18.15 -8.49
N ALA A 302 -11.05 -18.38 -9.67
CA ALA A 302 -10.88 -19.64 -10.39
C ALA A 302 -9.42 -19.95 -10.72
N GLY A 303 -8.64 -18.93 -11.14
CA GLY A 303 -7.20 -19.03 -11.38
C GLY A 303 -6.43 -19.43 -10.12
N PHE A 304 -6.74 -18.80 -8.99
CA PHE A 304 -6.14 -19.14 -7.70
C PHE A 304 -6.44 -20.59 -7.29
N VAL A 305 -7.69 -21.05 -7.41
CA VAL A 305 -8.08 -22.43 -7.09
C VAL A 305 -7.33 -23.44 -7.96
N ARG A 306 -7.24 -23.19 -9.27
CA ARG A 306 -6.55 -24.09 -10.22
C ARG A 306 -5.04 -24.23 -9.90
N ALA A 307 -4.41 -23.21 -9.34
CA ALA A 307 -3.00 -23.26 -8.93
C ALA A 307 -2.70 -24.34 -7.88
N PHE A 308 -3.72 -24.77 -7.11
CA PHE A 308 -3.57 -25.83 -6.10
C PHE A 308 -3.70 -27.23 -6.68
N GLU A 309 -4.17 -27.39 -7.91
CA GLU A 309 -4.31 -28.69 -8.57
C GLU A 309 -5.18 -29.69 -7.77
N PHE A 310 -6.34 -29.26 -7.27
CA PHE A 310 -7.31 -30.10 -6.58
C PHE A 310 -7.84 -31.22 -7.49
N ASP A 311 -8.59 -32.16 -6.94
CA ASP A 311 -9.44 -33.06 -7.74
C ASP A 311 -10.61 -32.27 -8.36
N GLU A 312 -11.17 -32.78 -9.46
CA GLU A 312 -12.21 -32.11 -10.26
C GLU A 312 -13.45 -31.72 -9.43
N THR A 313 -13.84 -32.54 -8.46
CA THR A 313 -15.03 -32.27 -7.64
C THR A 313 -14.78 -31.11 -6.68
N THR A 314 -13.65 -31.11 -6.00
CA THR A 314 -13.23 -30.06 -5.08
C THR A 314 -13.01 -28.74 -5.84
N GLU A 315 -12.26 -28.77 -6.95
CA GLU A 315 -12.03 -27.61 -7.80
C GLU A 315 -13.33 -26.97 -8.29
N THR A 316 -14.24 -27.80 -8.85
CA THR A 316 -15.53 -27.32 -9.36
C THR A 316 -16.38 -26.69 -8.26
N SER A 317 -16.43 -27.29 -7.08
CA SER A 317 -17.22 -26.75 -5.96
C SER A 317 -16.68 -25.45 -5.43
N LEU A 318 -15.35 -25.30 -5.35
CA LEU A 318 -14.68 -24.06 -4.95
C LEU A 318 -14.94 -22.93 -5.96
N ILE A 319 -14.73 -23.20 -7.25
CA ILE A 319 -14.93 -22.21 -8.32
C ILE A 319 -16.39 -21.74 -8.39
N ASN A 320 -17.34 -22.62 -8.20
CA ASN A 320 -18.77 -22.30 -8.25
C ASN A 320 -19.34 -21.74 -6.94
N GLY A 321 -18.52 -21.56 -5.89
CA GLY A 321 -18.97 -21.05 -4.59
C GLY A 321 -19.91 -22.00 -3.82
N THR A 322 -19.88 -23.31 -4.14
CA THR A 322 -20.72 -24.35 -3.50
C THR A 322 -19.93 -25.24 -2.54
N TYR A 323 -18.66 -24.93 -2.30
CA TYR A 323 -17.81 -25.66 -1.38
C TYR A 323 -18.27 -25.44 0.06
N GLU A 324 -18.50 -26.55 0.79
CA GLU A 324 -18.97 -26.51 2.19
C GLU A 324 -17.88 -26.93 3.21
N GLY A 325 -16.63 -27.14 2.75
CA GLY A 325 -15.50 -27.48 3.62
C GLY A 325 -14.96 -26.27 4.40
N ASP A 326 -13.98 -26.54 5.26
CA ASP A 326 -13.35 -25.56 6.14
C ASP A 326 -12.10 -24.89 5.55
N TYR A 327 -11.86 -25.02 4.25
CA TYR A 327 -10.68 -24.52 3.54
C TYR A 327 -9.33 -25.13 3.99
N SER A 328 -9.30 -26.08 4.92
CA SER A 328 -8.09 -26.76 5.38
C SER A 328 -7.27 -27.38 4.25
N GLU A 329 -7.92 -27.67 3.13
CA GLU A 329 -7.27 -28.17 1.92
C GLU A 329 -6.30 -27.19 1.26
N PHE A 330 -6.37 -25.90 1.58
CA PHE A 330 -5.40 -24.89 1.15
C PHE A 330 -4.14 -24.84 2.04
N GLY A 331 -4.06 -25.71 3.08
CA GLY A 331 -2.93 -25.76 4.00
C GLY A 331 -2.76 -24.46 4.78
N ASP A 332 -1.55 -23.90 4.78
CA ASP A 332 -1.21 -22.62 5.42
C ASP A 332 -1.96 -21.41 4.83
N LEU A 333 -2.50 -21.55 3.62
CA LEU A 333 -3.32 -20.55 2.96
C LEU A 333 -4.82 -20.66 3.23
N ALA A 334 -5.28 -21.55 4.12
CA ALA A 334 -6.70 -21.75 4.39
C ALA A 334 -7.45 -20.45 4.75
N ALA A 335 -6.91 -19.66 5.68
CA ALA A 335 -7.49 -18.40 6.09
C ALA A 335 -7.43 -17.33 4.97
N PHE A 336 -6.35 -17.31 4.21
CA PHE A 336 -6.18 -16.43 3.06
C PHE A 336 -7.21 -16.76 1.96
N ALA A 337 -7.31 -18.04 1.57
CA ALA A 337 -8.26 -18.51 0.56
C ALA A 337 -9.71 -18.19 0.94
N HIS A 338 -10.07 -18.42 2.21
CA HIS A 338 -11.38 -18.03 2.72
C HIS A 338 -11.58 -16.51 2.65
N ALA A 339 -10.58 -15.71 3.02
CA ALA A 339 -10.69 -14.24 3.03
C ALA A 339 -10.88 -13.67 1.62
N ILE A 340 -10.15 -14.17 0.61
CA ILE A 340 -10.27 -13.66 -0.77
C ILE A 340 -11.48 -14.20 -1.54
N SER A 341 -12.10 -15.29 -1.06
CA SER A 341 -13.28 -15.90 -1.69
C SER A 341 -14.61 -15.46 -1.09
N HIS A 342 -14.62 -14.72 0.03
CA HIS A 342 -15.84 -14.33 0.74
C HIS A 342 -15.87 -12.84 1.08
N VAL A 343 -17.08 -12.28 1.17
CA VAL A 343 -17.28 -11.11 2.05
C VAL A 343 -17.05 -11.60 3.47
N THR A 344 -16.06 -11.04 4.16
CA THR A 344 -15.74 -11.45 5.53
C THR A 344 -16.30 -10.47 6.55
N VAL A 345 -16.83 -10.98 7.66
CA VAL A 345 -17.45 -10.19 8.72
C VAL A 345 -16.86 -10.58 10.07
N ALA A 346 -16.11 -9.69 10.67
CA ALA A 346 -15.57 -9.86 12.00
C ALA A 346 -16.30 -8.94 13.00
N GLN A 347 -16.82 -9.53 14.07
CA GLN A 347 -17.46 -8.81 15.17
C GLN A 347 -16.37 -8.36 16.14
N THR A 348 -16.04 -7.06 16.17
CA THR A 348 -14.82 -6.58 16.83
C THR A 348 -15.06 -5.83 18.13
N VAL A 349 -16.17 -5.09 18.26
CA VAL A 349 -16.47 -4.30 19.46
C VAL A 349 -17.93 -4.46 19.86
N ALA A 350 -18.19 -4.86 21.10
CA ALA A 350 -19.52 -4.96 21.66
C ALA A 350 -19.61 -4.09 22.92
N ARG A 351 -20.69 -3.28 23.03
CA ARG A 351 -20.93 -2.43 24.20
C ARG A 351 -22.40 -2.47 24.59
N SER A 352 -22.66 -2.70 25.85
CA SER A 352 -23.98 -2.58 26.48
C SER A 352 -23.83 -2.57 28.00
N GLY A 353 -24.90 -2.33 28.72
CA GLY A 353 -24.95 -2.44 30.17
C GLY A 353 -25.09 -1.11 30.87
N GLY A 354 -24.93 -1.15 32.20
CA GLY A 354 -25.12 -0.08 33.13
C GLY A 354 -25.14 -0.64 34.57
N PRO A 355 -25.89 -0.05 35.51
CA PRO A 355 -26.06 -0.63 36.84
C PRO A 355 -26.66 -2.03 36.77
N ILE A 356 -26.15 -2.98 37.56
CA ILE A 356 -26.51 -4.41 37.47
C ILE A 356 -28.02 -4.68 37.66
N ASN A 357 -28.73 -3.80 38.33
CA ASN A 357 -30.17 -3.91 38.59
C ASN A 357 -31.05 -3.26 37.51
N VAL A 358 -30.45 -2.77 36.38
CA VAL A 358 -31.17 -2.10 35.30
C VAL A 358 -31.03 -2.95 34.03
N MET A 359 -32.13 -3.29 33.37
CA MET A 359 -32.15 -3.89 32.05
C MET A 359 -31.80 -2.79 30.99
N PRO A 360 -30.69 -2.92 30.27
CA PRO A 360 -30.31 -1.90 29.28
C PRO A 360 -31.23 -1.94 28.06
N SER A 361 -31.57 -0.74 27.57
CA SER A 361 -32.40 -0.55 26.36
C SER A 361 -31.60 -0.37 25.07
N HIS A 362 -30.27 -0.28 25.19
CA HIS A 362 -29.39 -0.03 24.05
C HIS A 362 -28.10 -0.86 24.15
N ALA A 363 -27.67 -1.38 23.01
CA ALA A 363 -26.35 -1.99 22.80
C ALA A 363 -25.80 -1.59 21.44
N THR A 364 -24.49 -1.72 21.28
CA THR A 364 -23.82 -1.56 19.99
C THR A 364 -22.93 -2.73 19.69
N LEU A 365 -22.83 -3.09 18.41
CA LEU A 365 -21.91 -4.08 17.88
C LEU A 365 -21.21 -3.49 16.67
N GLU A 366 -19.88 -3.45 16.68
CA GLU A 366 -19.09 -2.98 15.54
C GLU A 366 -18.56 -4.17 14.75
N LEU A 367 -18.62 -4.03 13.42
CA LEU A 367 -18.25 -5.05 12.45
C LEU A 367 -17.13 -4.50 11.56
N ASP A 368 -16.01 -5.23 11.46
CA ASP A 368 -15.06 -5.07 10.37
C ASP A 368 -15.50 -5.98 9.23
N ILE A 369 -15.98 -5.37 8.15
CA ILE A 369 -16.48 -6.08 6.97
C ILE A 369 -15.52 -5.80 5.82
N ARG A 370 -15.07 -6.87 5.14
CA ARG A 370 -14.23 -6.75 3.94
C ARG A 370 -14.99 -7.29 2.74
N THR A 371 -15.20 -6.41 1.74
CA THR A 371 -16.02 -6.71 0.56
C THR A 371 -15.18 -7.25 -0.59
N LEU A 372 -15.83 -7.95 -1.52
CA LEU A 372 -15.27 -8.38 -2.80
C LEU A 372 -15.54 -7.32 -3.88
N PRO A 373 -14.76 -7.29 -4.98
CA PRO A 373 -15.07 -6.43 -6.13
C PRO A 373 -16.51 -6.62 -6.61
N GLY A 374 -17.21 -5.52 -6.85
CA GLY A 374 -18.62 -5.53 -7.28
C GLY A 374 -19.66 -5.57 -6.15
N ILE A 375 -19.23 -5.68 -4.88
CA ILE A 375 -20.11 -5.61 -3.71
C ILE A 375 -20.03 -4.21 -3.11
N ASP A 376 -21.13 -3.49 -3.11
CA ASP A 376 -21.22 -2.13 -2.59
C ASP A 376 -21.80 -2.07 -1.16
N ASP A 377 -21.94 -0.85 -0.63
CA ASP A 377 -22.45 -0.60 0.70
C ASP A 377 -23.90 -1.02 0.89
N ASP A 378 -24.72 -0.90 -0.15
CA ASP A 378 -26.15 -1.26 -0.11
C ASP A 378 -26.30 -2.79 -0.11
N ASP A 379 -25.45 -3.51 -0.84
CA ASP A 379 -25.37 -4.97 -0.82
C ASP A 379 -24.99 -5.49 0.58
N VAL A 380 -24.02 -4.83 1.22
CA VAL A 380 -23.58 -5.16 2.59
C VAL A 380 -24.72 -4.96 3.59
N ASP A 381 -25.39 -3.81 3.54
CA ASP A 381 -26.50 -3.49 4.47
C ASP A 381 -27.70 -4.43 4.24
N ALA A 382 -27.97 -4.80 2.98
CA ALA A 382 -28.97 -5.80 2.64
C ALA A 382 -28.62 -7.19 3.16
N ALA A 383 -27.34 -7.62 3.02
CA ALA A 383 -26.87 -8.88 3.53
C ALA A 383 -26.95 -8.97 5.07
N ILE A 384 -26.58 -7.90 5.78
CA ILE A 384 -26.75 -7.79 7.23
C ILE A 384 -28.25 -7.92 7.59
N THR A 385 -29.12 -7.19 6.91
CA THR A 385 -30.55 -7.20 7.18
C THR A 385 -31.15 -8.59 6.95
N ALA A 386 -30.75 -9.27 5.87
CA ALA A 386 -31.15 -10.64 5.58
C ALA A 386 -30.66 -11.65 6.65
N ALA A 387 -29.42 -11.51 7.09
CA ALA A 387 -28.85 -12.33 8.16
C ALA A 387 -29.59 -12.18 9.49
N LEU A 388 -30.08 -11.00 9.79
CA LEU A 388 -30.81 -10.68 11.02
C LEU A 388 -32.28 -11.17 11.00
N GLY A 389 -32.90 -11.30 9.81
CA GLY A 389 -34.30 -11.68 9.72
C GLY A 389 -35.22 -10.77 10.58
N ASP A 390 -36.05 -11.38 11.43
CA ASP A 390 -36.94 -10.63 12.33
C ASP A 390 -36.22 -9.73 13.34
N LEU A 391 -34.95 -9.99 13.64
CA LEU A 391 -34.17 -9.12 14.53
C LEU A 391 -33.88 -7.75 13.91
N ALA A 392 -33.90 -7.62 12.58
CA ALA A 392 -33.60 -6.37 11.87
C ALA A 392 -34.50 -5.19 12.30
N GLN A 393 -35.76 -5.44 12.69
CA GLN A 393 -36.66 -4.40 13.22
C GLN A 393 -36.15 -3.71 14.49
N HIS A 394 -35.21 -4.33 15.20
CA HIS A 394 -34.59 -3.82 16.42
C HIS A 394 -33.20 -3.26 16.21
N VAL A 395 -32.67 -3.26 14.97
CA VAL A 395 -31.34 -2.86 14.62
C VAL A 395 -31.35 -1.66 13.67
N THR A 396 -30.47 -0.71 13.92
CA THR A 396 -30.16 0.36 12.97
C THR A 396 -28.70 0.25 12.59
N ILE A 397 -28.41 0.26 11.29
CA ILE A 397 -27.04 0.16 10.74
C ILE A 397 -26.49 1.59 10.58
N GLU A 398 -25.32 1.83 11.13
CA GLU A 398 -24.52 3.04 10.94
C GLU A 398 -23.27 2.67 10.12
N ARG A 399 -23.02 3.36 8.99
CA ARG A 399 -21.82 3.20 8.18
C ARG A 399 -20.68 4.00 8.82
N LEU A 400 -19.61 3.33 9.23
CA LEU A 400 -18.42 3.96 9.85
C LEU A 400 -17.34 4.23 8.81
N LEU A 401 -17.14 3.29 7.88
CA LEU A 401 -16.18 3.37 6.79
C LEU A 401 -16.77 2.70 5.55
N SER A 402 -16.49 3.30 4.40
CA SER A 402 -16.90 2.81 3.09
C SER A 402 -15.77 3.02 2.09
N GLU A 403 -15.02 1.96 1.83
CA GLU A 403 -13.96 1.90 0.82
C GLU A 403 -14.28 0.74 -0.13
N ALA A 404 -14.49 1.05 -1.40
CA ALA A 404 -14.83 0.02 -2.39
C ALA A 404 -13.67 -0.95 -2.61
N ALA A 405 -13.98 -2.22 -2.80
CA ALA A 405 -13.03 -3.18 -3.34
C ALA A 405 -12.64 -2.80 -4.77
N THR A 406 -11.38 -3.01 -5.13
CA THR A 406 -10.87 -2.61 -6.45
C THR A 406 -10.13 -3.75 -7.13
N ALA A 407 -10.19 -3.82 -8.46
CA ALA A 407 -9.43 -4.76 -9.25
C ALA A 407 -9.06 -4.15 -10.62
N SER A 408 -7.90 -4.54 -11.14
CA SER A 408 -7.41 -4.17 -12.47
C SER A 408 -7.62 -5.31 -13.46
N SER A 409 -7.87 -4.98 -14.72
CA SER A 409 -7.88 -5.98 -15.82
C SER A 409 -6.50 -6.59 -16.00
N ILE A 410 -6.42 -7.88 -16.28
CA ILE A 410 -5.17 -8.56 -16.67
C ILE A 410 -4.85 -8.41 -18.16
N ASP A 411 -5.76 -7.88 -18.97
CA ASP A 411 -5.53 -7.61 -20.40
C ASP A 411 -4.94 -6.21 -20.59
N THR A 412 -3.69 -6.02 -20.14
CA THR A 412 -2.97 -4.75 -20.22
C THR A 412 -1.52 -4.98 -20.61
N ASP A 413 -0.87 -3.94 -21.18
CA ASP A 413 0.57 -4.02 -21.52
C ASP A 413 1.44 -4.23 -20.29
N LEU A 414 1.08 -3.60 -19.17
CA LEU A 414 1.84 -3.73 -17.92
C LEU A 414 1.74 -5.16 -17.36
N TYR A 415 0.54 -5.75 -17.35
CA TYR A 415 0.39 -7.14 -16.88
C TYR A 415 1.18 -8.12 -17.77
N ARG A 416 1.13 -7.95 -19.10
CA ARG A 416 1.93 -8.75 -20.04
C ARG A 416 3.43 -8.62 -19.79
N ALA A 417 3.92 -7.43 -19.47
CA ALA A 417 5.34 -7.22 -19.13
C ALA A 417 5.73 -7.94 -17.83
N ILE A 418 4.86 -7.91 -16.80
CA ILE A 418 5.05 -8.65 -15.54
C ILE A 418 5.07 -10.16 -15.81
N GLU A 419 4.07 -10.67 -16.52
CA GLU A 419 3.94 -12.09 -16.84
C GLU A 419 5.15 -12.61 -17.61
N ALA A 420 5.62 -11.86 -18.62
CA ALA A 420 6.80 -12.22 -19.39
C ALA A 420 8.07 -12.30 -18.52
N ALA A 421 8.30 -11.30 -17.65
CA ALA A 421 9.46 -11.26 -16.78
C ALA A 421 9.45 -12.38 -15.72
N LEU A 422 8.29 -12.64 -15.10
CA LEU A 422 8.13 -13.73 -14.13
C LEU A 422 8.27 -15.12 -14.81
N THR A 423 7.70 -15.32 -15.99
CA THR A 423 7.83 -16.57 -16.75
C THR A 423 9.28 -16.82 -17.15
N GLN A 424 10.03 -15.78 -17.51
CA GLN A 424 11.46 -15.88 -17.82
C GLN A 424 12.27 -16.23 -16.57
N ARG A 425 11.95 -15.63 -15.41
CA ARG A 425 12.64 -15.89 -14.14
C ARG A 425 12.35 -17.29 -13.61
N TYR A 426 11.10 -17.75 -13.71
CA TYR A 426 10.61 -19.02 -13.17
C TYR A 426 10.10 -19.94 -14.29
N PRO A 427 10.99 -20.57 -15.08
CA PRO A 427 10.58 -21.41 -16.18
C PRO A 427 9.71 -22.59 -15.72
N GLY A 428 8.51 -22.70 -16.31
CA GLY A 428 7.53 -23.75 -15.97
C GLY A 428 6.54 -23.37 -14.88
N ALA A 429 6.71 -22.25 -14.19
CA ALA A 429 5.68 -21.70 -13.32
C ALA A 429 4.60 -20.98 -14.13
N SER A 430 3.35 -21.07 -13.65
CA SER A 430 2.24 -20.26 -14.16
C SER A 430 2.18 -18.93 -13.41
N VAL A 431 1.83 -17.84 -14.09
CA VAL A 431 1.55 -16.56 -13.44
C VAL A 431 0.05 -16.49 -13.10
N VAL A 432 -0.28 -16.29 -11.84
CA VAL A 432 -1.66 -16.36 -11.32
C VAL A 432 -2.08 -15.03 -10.74
N PRO A 433 -3.13 -14.39 -11.29
CA PRO A 433 -3.72 -13.20 -10.69
C PRO A 433 -4.43 -13.57 -9.39
N VAL A 434 -4.24 -12.77 -8.33
CA VAL A 434 -4.90 -12.98 -7.03
C VAL A 434 -5.48 -11.67 -6.49
N LEU A 435 -6.51 -11.81 -5.65
CA LEU A 435 -7.03 -10.72 -4.84
C LEU A 435 -6.26 -10.67 -3.51
N PHE A 436 -5.96 -9.50 -3.00
CA PHE A 436 -5.38 -9.31 -1.67
C PHE A 436 -6.48 -9.04 -0.62
N PRO A 437 -6.44 -9.68 0.56
CA PRO A 437 -7.47 -9.49 1.58
C PRO A 437 -7.34 -8.17 2.35
N GLY A 438 -6.16 -7.54 2.32
CA GLY A 438 -5.87 -6.21 2.86
C GLY A 438 -6.14 -5.10 1.84
N GLY A 439 -5.66 -3.91 2.13
CA GLY A 439 -5.65 -2.78 1.22
C GLY A 439 -4.23 -2.29 0.98
N SER A 440 -4.00 -1.60 -0.12
CA SER A 440 -2.75 -0.95 -0.47
C SER A 440 -3.02 0.43 -1.08
N ASP A 441 -1.99 1.20 -1.32
CA ASP A 441 -2.12 2.49 -2.02
C ASP A 441 -2.59 2.36 -3.49
N LEU A 442 -2.52 1.16 -4.08
CA LEU A 442 -3.04 0.88 -5.42
C LEU A 442 -4.54 1.12 -5.58
N ARG A 443 -5.31 1.07 -4.47
CA ARG A 443 -6.74 1.42 -4.49
C ARG A 443 -6.98 2.84 -5.00
N VAL A 444 -6.05 3.77 -4.74
CA VAL A 444 -6.18 5.16 -5.19
C VAL A 444 -5.97 5.26 -6.70
N ALA A 445 -4.95 4.60 -7.26
CA ALA A 445 -4.73 4.54 -8.69
C ALA A 445 -5.95 3.96 -9.42
N ARG A 446 -6.50 2.83 -8.92
CA ARG A 446 -7.69 2.19 -9.49
C ARG A 446 -8.95 3.08 -9.37
N ARG A 447 -9.13 3.75 -8.23
CA ARG A 447 -10.25 4.70 -8.00
C ARG A 447 -10.20 5.88 -8.96
N LEU A 448 -9.00 6.33 -9.33
CA LEU A 448 -8.79 7.43 -10.28
C LEU A 448 -8.80 6.98 -11.76
N GLY A 449 -9.17 5.71 -12.02
CA GLY A 449 -9.34 5.17 -13.37
C GLY A 449 -8.11 4.52 -13.96
N GLY A 450 -7.03 4.40 -13.21
CA GLY A 450 -5.82 3.69 -13.60
C GLY A 450 -5.84 2.20 -13.31
N ILE A 451 -4.74 1.54 -13.64
CA ILE A 451 -4.49 0.13 -13.31
C ILE A 451 -3.35 0.02 -12.31
N GLY A 452 -3.38 -1.00 -11.46
CA GLY A 452 -2.32 -1.24 -10.50
C GLY A 452 -2.16 -2.72 -10.19
N TYR A 453 -0.91 -3.17 -10.07
CA TYR A 453 -0.58 -4.55 -9.74
C TYR A 453 0.39 -4.59 -8.57
N GLY A 454 0.14 -5.54 -7.66
CA GLY A 454 1.12 -5.91 -6.65
C GLY A 454 2.20 -6.78 -7.27
N PHE A 455 3.45 -6.46 -6.97
CA PHE A 455 4.63 -7.03 -7.60
C PHE A 455 5.64 -7.53 -6.56
N GLY A 456 6.49 -8.45 -6.97
CA GLY A 456 7.62 -8.99 -6.24
C GLY A 456 8.23 -10.16 -7.01
N ALA A 457 9.33 -10.70 -6.50
CA ALA A 457 9.93 -11.94 -7.01
C ALA A 457 10.62 -12.67 -5.85
N VAL A 458 10.35 -13.97 -5.68
CA VAL A 458 10.78 -14.77 -4.53
C VAL A 458 11.60 -15.97 -4.99
N ASP A 459 12.93 -15.87 -4.87
CA ASP A 459 13.90 -16.93 -5.26
C ASP A 459 14.16 -17.94 -4.16
N SER A 460 13.92 -17.60 -2.89
CA SER A 460 14.03 -18.52 -1.75
C SER A 460 13.05 -19.70 -1.87
N GLY A 461 12.02 -19.57 -2.70
CA GLY A 461 10.96 -20.53 -2.86
C GLY A 461 9.93 -20.48 -1.73
N ALA A 462 9.91 -19.40 -0.95
CA ALA A 462 8.91 -19.19 0.09
C ALA A 462 7.50 -19.19 -0.52
N SER A 463 6.58 -19.90 0.13
CA SER A 463 5.18 -19.93 -0.26
C SER A 463 4.49 -18.59 0.03
N LEU A 464 3.39 -18.32 -0.68
CA LEU A 464 2.52 -17.17 -0.38
C LEU A 464 2.12 -17.14 1.11
N GLY A 465 1.84 -18.32 1.71
CA GLY A 465 1.50 -18.42 3.13
C GLY A 465 2.65 -18.02 4.04
N GLN A 466 3.88 -18.43 3.72
CA GLN A 466 5.07 -18.04 4.49
C GLN A 466 5.32 -16.55 4.42
N VAL A 467 5.25 -15.93 3.23
CA VAL A 467 5.40 -14.49 3.06
C VAL A 467 4.30 -13.74 3.82
N TYR A 468 3.05 -14.14 3.62
CA TYR A 468 1.90 -13.51 4.26
C TYR A 468 1.94 -13.60 5.80
N SER A 469 2.46 -14.70 6.36
CA SER A 469 2.55 -14.88 7.82
C SER A 469 3.56 -13.94 8.50
N GLN A 470 4.44 -13.27 7.74
CA GLN A 470 5.41 -12.32 8.26
C GLN A 470 4.88 -10.90 8.36
N LEU A 471 3.78 -10.57 7.61
CA LEU A 471 3.20 -9.23 7.63
C LEU A 471 2.78 -8.86 9.04
N HIS A 472 3.31 -7.75 9.57
CA HIS A 472 3.08 -7.23 10.92
C HIS A 472 3.51 -8.18 12.05
N ALA A 473 4.15 -9.30 11.75
CA ALA A 473 4.60 -10.27 12.75
C ALA A 473 5.89 -9.82 13.46
N HIS A 474 6.28 -10.56 14.50
CA HIS A 474 7.58 -10.41 15.14
C HIS A 474 8.63 -11.16 14.34
N ASP A 475 9.90 -10.72 14.45
CA ASP A 475 11.02 -11.33 13.75
C ASP A 475 10.84 -11.37 12.21
N GLU A 476 10.22 -10.33 11.65
CA GLU A 476 10.12 -10.12 10.22
C GLU A 476 11.49 -10.15 9.57
N HIS A 477 11.63 -10.88 8.46
CA HIS A 477 12.89 -11.06 7.78
C HIS A 477 12.70 -11.40 6.31
N ILE A 478 13.73 -11.15 5.48
CA ILE A 478 13.72 -11.46 4.06
C ILE A 478 15.03 -12.11 3.64
N ASP A 479 14.94 -13.14 2.79
CA ASP A 479 16.10 -13.70 2.11
C ASP A 479 16.72 -12.67 1.16
N LEU A 480 18.04 -12.53 1.17
CA LEU A 480 18.74 -11.64 0.24
C LEU A 480 18.62 -12.10 -1.22
N ALA A 481 18.34 -13.38 -1.45
CA ALA A 481 18.01 -13.89 -2.78
C ALA A 481 16.73 -13.24 -3.33
N ASP A 482 15.71 -13.08 -2.48
CA ASP A 482 14.43 -12.46 -2.86
C ASP A 482 14.59 -10.96 -3.14
N VAL A 483 15.41 -10.27 -2.35
CA VAL A 483 15.75 -8.85 -2.60
C VAL A 483 16.45 -8.67 -3.95
N ARG A 484 17.40 -9.56 -4.28
CA ARG A 484 18.10 -9.53 -5.56
C ARG A 484 17.15 -9.84 -6.71
N ALA A 485 16.34 -10.90 -6.59
CA ALA A 485 15.37 -11.31 -7.60
C ALA A 485 14.35 -10.19 -7.86
N THR A 486 13.79 -9.59 -6.82
CA THR A 486 12.84 -8.47 -6.94
C THR A 486 13.44 -7.29 -7.71
N ALA A 487 14.68 -6.89 -7.41
CA ALA A 487 15.34 -5.79 -8.12
C ALA A 487 15.60 -6.12 -9.60
N GLU A 488 16.04 -7.35 -9.90
CA GLU A 488 16.35 -7.79 -11.27
C GLU A 488 15.08 -7.91 -12.12
N VAL A 489 14.05 -8.58 -11.60
CA VAL A 489 12.77 -8.76 -12.33
C VAL A 489 12.04 -7.43 -12.49
N LEU A 490 12.04 -6.57 -11.46
CA LEU A 490 11.47 -5.22 -11.57
C LEU A 490 12.17 -4.40 -12.67
N HIS A 491 13.49 -4.47 -12.73
CA HIS A 491 14.25 -3.79 -13.78
C HIS A 491 13.86 -4.29 -15.18
N GLU A 492 13.61 -5.58 -15.36
CA GLU A 492 13.16 -6.15 -16.61
C GLU A 492 11.75 -5.69 -16.99
N VAL A 493 10.80 -5.74 -16.04
CA VAL A 493 9.43 -5.23 -16.24
C VAL A 493 9.46 -3.76 -16.65
N VAL A 494 10.18 -2.92 -15.88
CA VAL A 494 10.30 -1.48 -16.15
C VAL A 494 10.93 -1.22 -17.52
N THR A 495 12.02 -1.91 -17.85
CA THR A 495 12.70 -1.74 -19.13
C THR A 495 11.78 -2.13 -20.28
N THR A 496 11.12 -3.28 -20.20
CA THR A 496 10.18 -3.76 -21.22
C THR A 496 9.02 -2.79 -21.40
N TYR A 497 8.35 -2.40 -20.33
CA TYR A 497 7.20 -1.51 -20.38
C TYR A 497 7.53 -0.11 -20.91
N LEU A 498 8.68 0.44 -20.52
CA LEU A 498 9.08 1.79 -20.94
C LEU A 498 9.61 1.87 -22.39
N THR A 499 9.96 0.75 -23.01
CA THR A 499 10.52 0.70 -24.40
C THR A 499 9.50 0.29 -25.45
N HIS A 500 8.43 -0.42 -25.10
CA HIS A 500 7.36 -0.76 -26.05
C HIS A 500 6.49 0.47 -26.34
N VAL A 501 6.56 0.94 -27.60
CA VAL A 501 5.73 1.99 -28.18
C VAL A 501 4.61 1.37 -29.01
#